data_d1ffa5091d8d5ae79bd3a56a24693097
#
_entry.id   d1ffa5091d8d5ae79bd3a56a24693097
#
_cell.length_a   1.000
_cell.length_b   1.000
_cell.length_c   1.000
_cell.angle_alpha   90.00
_cell.angle_beta   90.00
_cell.angle_gamma   90.00
#
_symmetry.space_group_name_H-M   'P 1'
#
loop_
_entity.id
_entity.type
_entity.pdbx_description
1 polymer ?
#
loop_
_entity_poly.entity_id
_entity_poly.type
_entity_poly.pdbx_seq_one_letter_code
_entity_poly.pdbx_strand_id
1 'polypeptide(L)'
;MTEMEKKCFDSHPIWKVAAEGLPVEDGEYLVVVESLDVHIRYTEICNYDKKHKSFTRWDYYNDSICTYKKKDIKYWMKIPDYK
;
A
#
# COMPACT_ATOMS: atom_id res chain seq x y z
N MET A 1 -13.03 -19.42 15.33
CA MET A 1 -13.31 -19.19 13.92
C MET A 1 -13.62 -20.52 13.21
N THR A 2 -14.68 -20.57 12.43
CA THR A 2 -15.04 -21.77 11.70
C THR A 2 -14.16 -21.91 10.45
N GLU A 3 -14.10 -23.12 9.90
CA GLU A 3 -13.35 -23.36 8.68
C GLU A 3 -13.86 -22.52 7.50
N MET A 4 -15.16 -22.32 7.43
CA MET A 4 -15.79 -21.52 6.39
C MET A 4 -15.32 -20.06 6.46
N GLU A 5 -15.25 -19.51 7.66
CA GLU A 5 -14.78 -18.15 7.85
C GLU A 5 -13.31 -18.02 7.46
N LYS A 6 -12.51 -19.03 7.77
CA LYS A 6 -11.11 -19.05 7.40
C LYS A 6 -10.94 -19.06 5.89
N LYS A 7 -11.75 -19.83 5.18
CA LYS A 7 -11.71 -19.88 3.71
C LYS A 7 -12.10 -18.53 3.11
N CYS A 8 -13.11 -17.91 3.67
CA CYS A 8 -13.56 -16.58 3.23
C CYS A 8 -12.43 -15.57 3.39
N PHE A 9 -11.74 -15.64 4.51
CA PHE A 9 -10.61 -14.77 4.81
C PHE A 9 -9.48 -14.98 3.81
N ASP A 10 -9.17 -16.24 3.50
CA ASP A 10 -8.08 -16.58 2.59
C ASP A 10 -8.36 -16.13 1.15
N SER A 11 -9.63 -15.97 0.79
CA SER A 11 -9.99 -15.54 -0.56
C SER A 11 -9.94 -14.02 -0.74
N HIS A 12 -9.84 -13.27 0.34
CA HIS A 12 -9.73 -11.81 0.28
C HIS A 12 -8.29 -11.36 0.15
N PRO A 13 -8.05 -10.22 -0.52
CA PRO A 13 -6.72 -9.65 -0.55
C PRO A 13 -6.22 -9.40 0.86
N ILE A 14 -4.99 -9.79 1.12
CA ILE A 14 -4.40 -9.64 2.45
C ILE A 14 -3.52 -8.40 2.48
N TRP A 15 -3.82 -7.50 3.42
CA TRP A 15 -2.97 -6.36 3.67
C TRP A 15 -1.66 -6.79 4.32
N LYS A 16 -0.55 -6.28 3.80
CA LYS A 16 0.77 -6.51 4.38
C LYS A 16 1.13 -5.33 5.27
N VAL A 17 1.74 -5.61 6.41
CA VAL A 17 2.20 -4.56 7.31
C VAL A 17 3.54 -4.02 6.81
N ALA A 18 3.59 -2.73 6.51
CA ALA A 18 4.80 -2.12 5.95
C ALA A 18 6.01 -2.24 6.88
N ALA A 19 5.78 -2.18 8.19
CA ALA A 19 6.85 -2.33 9.17
C ALA A 19 7.53 -3.69 9.10
N GLU A 20 6.81 -4.72 8.66
CA GLU A 20 7.35 -6.09 8.55
C GLU A 20 8.06 -6.33 7.22
N GLY A 21 7.84 -5.49 6.24
CA GLY A 21 8.51 -5.62 4.96
C GLY A 21 7.79 -4.84 3.86
N LEU A 22 8.54 -4.42 2.86
CA LEU A 22 8.03 -3.71 1.70
C LEU A 22 7.92 -4.68 0.51
N PRO A 23 7.23 -4.28 -0.57
CA PRO A 23 7.15 -5.14 -1.76
C PRO A 23 8.52 -5.52 -2.29
N VAL A 24 8.60 -6.69 -2.93
CA VAL A 24 9.85 -7.18 -3.51
C VAL A 24 9.95 -6.89 -5.01
N GLU A 25 8.89 -6.40 -5.61
CA GLU A 25 8.83 -6.11 -7.04
C GLU A 25 8.27 -4.72 -7.28
N ASP A 26 8.71 -4.11 -8.39
CA ASP A 26 8.14 -2.87 -8.87
C ASP A 26 6.70 -3.12 -9.33
N GLY A 27 5.87 -2.09 -9.27
CA GLY A 27 4.50 -2.19 -9.75
C GLY A 27 3.57 -1.28 -9.00
N GLU A 28 2.27 -1.46 -9.25
CA GLU A 28 1.25 -0.68 -8.60
C GLU A 28 0.70 -1.40 -7.38
N TYR A 29 0.57 -0.64 -6.30
CA TYR A 29 0.09 -1.18 -5.02
C TYR A 29 -0.93 -0.23 -4.42
N LEU A 30 -1.87 -0.82 -3.70
CA LEU A 30 -2.80 -0.05 -2.87
C LEU A 30 -2.12 0.11 -1.52
N VAL A 31 -2.00 1.35 -1.04
CA VAL A 31 -1.30 1.64 0.21
C VAL A 31 -2.19 2.43 1.15
N VAL A 32 -2.01 2.17 2.45
CA VAL A 32 -2.64 2.96 3.49
C VAL A 32 -1.58 3.89 4.05
N VAL A 33 -1.75 5.18 3.79
CA VAL A 33 -0.85 6.22 4.28
C VAL A 33 -1.37 6.73 5.61
N GLU A 34 -0.48 6.87 6.56
CA GLU A 34 -0.84 7.40 7.87
C GLU A 34 0.03 8.60 8.19
N SER A 35 -0.61 9.75 8.39
CA SER A 35 0.08 10.95 8.81
C SER A 35 0.00 11.06 10.33
N LEU A 36 1.15 10.98 10.98
CA LEU A 36 1.22 11.06 12.44
C LEU A 36 0.93 12.47 12.96
N ASP A 37 1.24 13.46 12.14
CA ASP A 37 1.08 14.87 12.56
C ASP A 37 -0.39 15.27 12.72
N VAL A 38 -1.25 14.76 11.84
CA VAL A 38 -2.67 15.13 11.86
C VAL A 38 -3.59 13.93 12.13
N HIS A 39 -3.01 12.79 12.43
CA HIS A 39 -3.75 11.55 12.73
C HIS A 39 -4.75 11.18 11.64
N ILE A 40 -4.38 11.42 10.39
CA ILE A 40 -5.20 11.09 9.24
C ILE A 40 -4.63 9.82 8.58
N ARG A 41 -5.56 8.92 8.22
CA ARG A 41 -5.22 7.70 7.52
C ARG A 41 -6.06 7.66 6.23
N TYR A 42 -5.40 7.42 5.10
CA TYR A 42 -6.10 7.34 3.83
C TYR A 42 -5.44 6.31 2.92
N THR A 43 -6.20 5.87 1.92
CA THR A 43 -5.78 4.83 1.00
C THR A 43 -5.51 5.43 -0.36
N GLU A 44 -4.40 5.04 -0.99
CA GLU A 44 -4.02 5.53 -2.31
C GLU A 44 -3.43 4.42 -3.16
N ILE A 45 -3.50 4.62 -4.48
CA ILE A 45 -2.82 3.74 -5.44
C ILE A 45 -1.50 4.40 -5.78
N CYS A 46 -0.41 3.68 -5.56
CA CYS A 46 0.94 4.20 -5.79
C CYS A 46 1.77 3.23 -6.59
N ASN A 47 2.77 3.75 -7.28
CA ASN A 47 3.81 2.93 -7.92
C ASN A 47 4.92 2.69 -6.90
N TYR A 48 5.41 1.45 -6.85
CA TYR A 48 6.52 1.12 -5.96
C TYR A 48 7.81 0.97 -6.75
N ASP A 49 8.86 1.59 -6.27
CA ASP A 49 10.22 1.48 -6.81
C ASP A 49 11.07 0.72 -5.78
N LYS A 50 11.39 -0.53 -6.09
CA LYS A 50 12.16 -1.38 -5.16
C LYS A 50 13.59 -0.89 -4.98
N LYS A 51 14.14 -0.21 -5.98
CA LYS A 51 15.50 0.33 -5.91
C LYS A 51 15.60 1.40 -4.84
N HIS A 52 14.60 2.28 -4.79
CA HIS A 52 14.56 3.38 -3.82
C HIS A 52 13.72 3.05 -2.60
N LYS A 53 13.04 1.89 -2.61
CA LYS A 53 12.17 1.45 -1.53
C LYS A 53 11.13 2.51 -1.17
N SER A 54 10.50 3.06 -2.20
CA SER A 54 9.52 4.13 -2.02
C SER A 54 8.31 3.95 -2.91
N PHE A 55 7.19 4.52 -2.46
CA PHE A 55 5.95 4.57 -3.22
C PHE A 55 5.77 5.98 -3.75
N THR A 56 5.38 6.10 -5.01
CA THR A 56 5.18 7.41 -5.64
C THR A 56 3.82 7.48 -6.31
N ARG A 57 3.27 8.68 -6.37
CA ARG A 57 2.08 8.98 -7.14
C ARG A 57 2.15 10.41 -7.66
N TRP A 58 1.39 10.67 -8.73
CA TRP A 58 1.29 12.02 -9.23
C TRP A 58 0.29 12.80 -8.39
N ASP A 59 0.69 13.96 -7.94
CA ASP A 59 -0.16 14.86 -7.18
C ASP A 59 -0.66 15.95 -8.12
N TYR A 60 -1.91 15.83 -8.55
CA TYR A 60 -2.51 16.78 -9.48
C TYR A 60 -2.74 18.15 -8.88
N TYR A 61 -2.82 18.22 -7.57
CA TYR A 61 -3.03 19.48 -6.87
C TYR A 61 -1.79 20.35 -6.94
N ASN A 62 -0.64 19.76 -6.70
CA ASN A 62 0.64 20.46 -6.69
C ASN A 62 1.44 20.26 -7.98
N ASP A 63 0.89 19.50 -8.91
CA ASP A 63 1.51 19.21 -10.21
C ASP A 63 2.95 18.69 -10.04
N SER A 64 3.10 17.70 -9.16
CA SER A 64 4.41 17.16 -8.81
C SER A 64 4.29 15.69 -8.36
N ILE A 65 5.44 15.04 -8.19
CA ILE A 65 5.51 13.67 -7.69
C ILE A 65 5.47 13.69 -6.17
N CYS A 66 4.54 12.92 -5.61
CA CYS A 66 4.47 12.71 -4.18
C CYS A 66 5.14 11.39 -3.85
N THR A 67 6.06 11.38 -2.89
CA THR A 67 6.83 10.19 -2.51
C THR A 67 6.55 9.82 -1.06
N TYR A 68 6.25 8.53 -0.85
CA TYR A 68 6.06 7.98 0.49
C TYR A 68 7.16 6.98 0.78
N LYS A 69 7.75 7.08 1.96
CA LYS A 69 8.74 6.13 2.45
C LYS A 69 8.06 5.12 3.38
N LYS A 70 8.80 4.10 3.79
CA LYS A 70 8.29 3.06 4.68
C LYS A 70 7.60 3.62 5.93
N LYS A 71 8.15 4.68 6.50
CA LYS A 71 7.62 5.30 7.71
C LYS A 71 6.23 5.93 7.51
N ASP A 72 5.90 6.27 6.27
CA ASP A 72 4.63 6.92 5.95
C ASP A 72 3.52 5.93 5.63
N ILE A 73 3.88 4.67 5.41
CA ILE A 73 2.94 3.63 4.98
C ILE A 73 2.66 2.68 6.13
N LYS A 74 1.38 2.45 6.39
CA LYS A 74 0.95 1.50 7.42
C LYS A 74 0.78 0.11 6.85
N TYR A 75 0.04 0.02 5.74
CA TYR A 75 -0.25 -1.25 5.06
C TYR A 75 -0.14 -1.07 3.56
N TRP A 76 0.09 -2.19 2.87
CA TRP A 76 0.09 -2.22 1.42
C TRP A 76 -0.43 -3.56 0.93
N MET A 77 -0.93 -3.59 -0.30
CA MET A 77 -1.31 -4.83 -0.95
C MET A 77 -1.19 -4.65 -2.46
N LYS A 78 -0.88 -5.74 -3.15
CA LYS A 78 -0.77 -5.71 -4.60
C LYS A 78 -2.17 -5.56 -5.20
N ILE A 79 -2.27 -4.73 -6.22
CA ILE A 79 -3.53 -4.56 -6.94
C ILE A 79 -3.73 -5.79 -7.84
N PRO A 80 -4.89 -6.47 -7.73
CA PRO A 80 -5.15 -7.63 -8.57
C PRO A 80 -5.20 -7.26 -10.05
N ASP A 81 -4.73 -8.17 -10.89
CA ASP A 81 -4.84 -8.03 -12.34
C ASP A 81 -6.24 -8.43 -12.78
N TYR A 82 -6.94 -7.50 -13.39
CA TYR A 82 -8.26 -7.75 -13.96
C TYR A 82 -8.12 -7.97 -15.45
N LYS A 83 -8.27 -9.21 -15.84
CA LYS A 83 -8.28 -9.55 -17.26
C LYS A 83 -9.42 -10.48 -17.57
#